data_aef17b4775b95eaf33680ce766eda4d4
#
_entry.id   aef17b4775b95eaf33680ce766eda4d4
#
_cell.length_a   1.000
_cell.length_b   1.000
_cell.length_c   1.000
_cell.angle_alpha   90.00
_cell.angle_beta   90.00
_cell.angle_gamma   90.00
#
_symmetry.space_group_name_H-M   'P 1'
#
loop_
_entity.id
_entity.type
_entity.pdbx_description
1 polymer ?
#
loop_
_entity_poly.entity_id
_entity_poly.type
_entity_poly.pdbx_seq_one_letter_code
_entity_poly.pdbx_strand_id
1 'polypeptide(L)'
;MQKKKVQIRKYYFPEPKNTERIFWTKHSKEKMRFYGLSENKLKRLILNPSRIEEGIAPKTIAIMQTAGTKKRPTEIWLMYQKSGKKIKIITAWRYPTISPKSKEIPIPRDILTELKL
;
A
#
# COMPACT_ATOMS: atom_id res chain seq x y z
N MET A 1 0.05 -3.11 30.73
CA MET A 1 -0.23 -1.74 30.34
C MET A 1 0.84 -1.14 29.46
N GLN A 2 2.06 -1.21 29.90
CA GLN A 2 3.17 -0.68 29.11
C GLN A 2 3.30 -1.37 27.75
N LYS A 3 3.02 -2.67 27.73
CA LYS A 3 3.13 -3.45 26.50
C LYS A 3 2.23 -2.93 25.38
N LYS A 4 1.02 -2.52 25.74
CA LYS A 4 0.10 -2.01 24.73
C LYS A 4 0.62 -0.74 24.07
N LYS A 5 1.20 0.14 24.86
CA LYS A 5 1.77 1.38 24.33
C LYS A 5 2.92 1.11 23.38
N VAL A 6 3.76 0.14 23.75
CA VAL A 6 4.88 -0.22 22.89
C VAL A 6 4.39 -0.77 21.56
N GLN A 7 3.39 -1.65 21.58
CA GLN A 7 2.85 -2.21 20.35
C GLN A 7 2.22 -1.15 19.46
N ILE A 8 1.50 -0.22 20.05
CA ILE A 8 0.88 0.87 19.30
C ILE A 8 1.95 1.70 18.60
N ARG A 9 3.03 2.01 19.30
CA ARG A 9 4.12 2.79 18.72
C ARG A 9 4.79 2.10 17.57
N LYS A 10 4.81 0.78 17.57
CA LYS A 10 5.45 0.02 16.50
C LYS A 10 4.89 0.38 15.13
N TYR A 11 3.62 0.71 15.07
CA TYR A 11 2.94 1.03 13.82
C TYR A 11 2.59 2.51 13.70
N TYR A 12 3.10 3.31 14.63
CA TYR A 12 2.82 4.74 14.58
C TYR A 12 3.78 5.48 13.68
N PHE A 13 3.25 6.31 12.82
CA PHE A 13 4.00 7.27 12.04
C PHE A 13 3.04 8.38 11.62
N PRO A 14 3.56 9.56 11.27
CA PRO A 14 2.70 10.68 10.91
C PRO A 14 1.81 10.35 9.72
N GLU A 15 0.61 10.89 9.72
CA GLU A 15 -0.26 10.76 8.55
C GLU A 15 0.41 11.37 7.33
N PRO A 16 0.21 10.77 6.16
CA PRO A 16 0.71 11.37 4.93
C PRO A 16 -0.06 12.64 4.63
N LYS A 17 0.62 13.60 4.01
CA LYS A 17 0.02 14.88 3.67
C LYS A 17 -0.30 14.93 2.20
N ASN A 18 -1.50 15.40 1.89
CA ASN A 18 -1.88 15.62 0.51
C ASN A 18 -1.04 16.74 -0.09
N THR A 19 -0.71 16.57 -1.35
CA THR A 19 0.01 17.58 -2.12
C THR A 19 -0.77 17.86 -3.39
N GLU A 20 -0.24 18.71 -4.26
CA GLU A 20 -0.87 18.95 -5.55
C GLU A 20 -0.91 17.70 -6.42
N ARG A 21 -0.01 16.76 -6.19
CA ARG A 21 0.11 15.55 -7.02
C ARG A 21 -0.44 14.30 -6.38
N ILE A 22 -0.50 14.23 -5.05
CA ILE A 22 -0.90 13.02 -4.35
C ILE A 22 -2.02 13.33 -3.38
N PHE A 23 -3.13 12.61 -3.53
CA PHE A 23 -4.23 12.63 -2.58
C PHE A 23 -4.32 11.27 -1.88
N TRP A 24 -4.27 11.28 -0.56
CA TRP A 24 -4.36 10.07 0.25
C TRP A 24 -5.77 9.91 0.78
N THR A 25 -6.46 8.85 0.36
CA THR A 25 -7.82 8.60 0.85
C THR A 25 -7.77 8.18 2.31
N LYS A 26 -8.91 8.33 2.98
CA LYS A 26 -9.03 7.89 4.37
C LYS A 26 -8.72 6.40 4.50
N HIS A 27 -9.25 5.60 3.60
CA HIS A 27 -8.99 4.16 3.59
C HIS A 27 -7.50 3.85 3.43
N SER A 28 -6.81 4.55 2.54
CA SER A 28 -5.38 4.33 2.35
C SER A 28 -4.59 4.64 3.62
N LYS A 29 -4.96 5.71 4.31
CA LYS A 29 -4.29 6.07 5.57
C LYS A 29 -4.49 5.01 6.64
N GLU A 30 -5.69 4.44 6.72
CA GLU A 30 -5.97 3.36 7.65
C GLU A 30 -5.15 2.11 7.35
N LYS A 31 -5.06 1.76 6.06
CA LYS A 31 -4.29 0.58 5.66
C LYS A 31 -2.79 0.79 5.84
N MET A 32 -2.31 2.00 5.64
CA MET A 32 -0.91 2.31 5.92
C MET A 32 -0.58 2.02 7.38
N ARG A 33 -1.45 2.44 8.30
CA ARG A 33 -1.24 2.14 9.71
C ARG A 33 -1.33 0.65 10.01
N PHE A 34 -2.32 0.00 9.42
CA PHE A 34 -2.54 -1.42 9.64
C PHE A 34 -1.34 -2.27 9.19
N TYR A 35 -0.80 -1.95 8.03
CA TYR A 35 0.30 -2.72 7.45
C TYR A 35 1.69 -2.15 7.76
N GLY A 36 1.76 -1.06 8.50
CA GLY A 36 3.04 -0.46 8.85
C GLY A 36 3.77 0.15 7.66
N LEU A 37 3.05 0.88 6.82
CA LEU A 37 3.58 1.48 5.60
C LEU A 37 3.63 3.00 5.74
N SER A 38 4.83 3.56 5.77
CA SER A 38 5.01 5.00 5.91
C SER A 38 4.82 5.72 4.59
N GLU A 39 4.60 7.02 4.66
CA GLU A 39 4.49 7.87 3.49
C GLU A 39 5.74 7.78 2.62
N ASN A 40 6.91 7.84 3.23
CA ASN A 40 8.16 7.76 2.48
C ASN A 40 8.32 6.43 1.76
N LYS A 41 7.91 5.36 2.41
CA LYS A 41 7.98 4.03 1.81
C LYS A 41 7.11 3.96 0.56
N LEU A 42 5.90 4.47 0.63
CA LEU A 42 4.99 4.45 -0.51
C LEU A 42 5.40 5.43 -1.60
N LYS A 43 5.97 6.56 -1.24
CA LYS A 43 6.50 7.49 -2.25
C LYS A 43 7.65 6.88 -3.04
N ARG A 44 8.52 6.13 -2.37
CA ARG A 44 9.59 5.41 -3.07
C ARG A 44 9.03 4.36 -4.01
N LEU A 45 7.98 3.68 -3.58
CA LEU A 45 7.31 2.70 -4.42
C LEU A 45 6.73 3.36 -5.68
N ILE A 46 6.11 4.51 -5.54
CA ILE A 46 5.55 5.24 -6.68
C ILE A 46 6.64 5.61 -7.69
N LEU A 47 7.79 6.01 -7.19
CA LEU A 47 8.90 6.43 -8.05
C LEU A 47 9.60 5.27 -8.74
N ASN A 48 9.61 4.09 -8.13
CA ASN A 48 10.41 2.98 -8.65
C ASN A 48 9.75 1.63 -8.40
N PRO A 49 8.60 1.38 -9.02
CA PRO A 49 7.93 0.08 -8.82
C PRO A 49 8.68 -1.05 -9.53
N SER A 50 8.67 -2.23 -8.90
CA SER A 50 9.21 -3.44 -9.49
C SER A 50 8.20 -4.15 -10.39
N ARG A 51 6.91 -3.89 -10.16
CA ARG A 51 5.84 -4.53 -10.89
C ARG A 51 4.68 -3.54 -11.02
N ILE A 52 4.07 -3.50 -12.20
CA ILE A 52 2.95 -2.63 -12.50
C ILE A 52 1.84 -3.48 -13.12
N GLU A 53 0.64 -3.42 -12.55
CA GLU A 53 -0.50 -4.20 -13.00
C GLU A 53 -1.75 -3.34 -13.07
N GLU A 54 -2.77 -3.80 -13.79
CA GLU A 54 -4.08 -3.20 -13.65
C GLU A 54 -4.62 -3.48 -12.26
N GLY A 55 -5.21 -2.47 -11.63
CA GLY A 55 -5.89 -2.65 -10.37
C GLY A 55 -7.24 -3.33 -10.57
N ILE A 56 -7.82 -3.86 -9.50
CA ILE A 56 -9.10 -4.54 -9.60
C ILE A 56 -10.29 -3.58 -9.58
N ALA A 57 -10.11 -2.39 -9.04
CA ALA A 57 -11.14 -1.36 -9.11
C ALA A 57 -11.04 -0.65 -10.47
N PRO A 58 -12.15 -0.08 -10.99
CA PRO A 58 -12.10 0.62 -12.26
C PRO A 58 -11.08 1.74 -12.28
N LYS A 59 -10.34 1.83 -13.37
CA LYS A 59 -9.37 2.90 -13.61
C LYS A 59 -8.26 2.97 -12.56
N THR A 60 -7.92 1.85 -11.93
CA THR A 60 -6.84 1.82 -10.96
C THR A 60 -5.63 1.10 -11.52
N ILE A 61 -4.49 1.45 -10.95
CA ILE A 61 -3.20 0.83 -11.26
C ILE A 61 -2.64 0.31 -9.94
N ALA A 62 -2.15 -0.92 -9.96
CA ALA A 62 -1.50 -1.51 -8.78
C ALA A 62 -0.01 -1.61 -9.04
N ILE A 63 0.78 -1.14 -8.09
CA ILE A 63 2.24 -1.19 -8.21
C ILE A 63 2.80 -1.89 -6.98
N MET A 64 3.96 -2.49 -7.14
CA MET A 64 4.57 -3.32 -6.10
C MET A 64 6.08 -3.11 -6.05
N GLN A 65 6.61 -3.21 -4.87
CA GLN A 65 8.04 -3.25 -4.64
C GLN A 65 8.36 -4.36 -3.64
N THR A 66 9.44 -5.08 -3.90
CA THR A 66 9.89 -6.13 -2.99
C THR A 66 10.47 -5.50 -1.73
N ALA A 67 10.18 -6.11 -0.59
CA ALA A 67 10.64 -5.64 0.71
C ALA A 67 11.04 -6.84 1.57
N GLY A 68 11.36 -6.60 2.84
CA GLY A 68 11.80 -7.66 3.73
C GLY A 68 13.27 -7.99 3.54
N THR A 69 13.61 -9.23 3.78
CA THR A 69 15.00 -9.70 3.66
C THR A 69 15.09 -10.76 2.58
N LYS A 70 16.33 -11.15 2.22
CA LYS A 70 16.51 -12.23 1.25
C LYS A 70 15.91 -13.55 1.75
N LYS A 71 15.95 -13.77 3.04
CA LYS A 71 15.39 -15.01 3.62
C LYS A 71 13.87 -14.94 3.73
N ARG A 72 13.32 -13.76 3.96
CA ARG A 72 11.87 -13.57 4.11
C ARG A 72 11.43 -12.37 3.28
N PRO A 73 11.44 -12.52 1.96
CA PRO A 73 10.99 -11.43 1.10
C PRO A 73 9.50 -11.24 1.23
N THR A 74 9.09 -9.98 1.19
CA THR A 74 7.68 -9.61 1.19
C THR A 74 7.44 -8.64 0.05
N GLU A 75 6.19 -8.28 -0.15
CA GLU A 75 5.83 -7.30 -1.18
C GLU A 75 5.04 -6.17 -0.54
N ILE A 76 5.30 -4.96 -1.00
CA ILE A 76 4.52 -3.80 -0.64
C ILE A 76 3.75 -3.39 -1.88
N TRP A 77 2.43 -3.32 -1.76
CA TRP A 77 1.53 -2.98 -2.85
C TRP A 77 0.82 -1.67 -2.60
N LEU A 78 0.52 -0.96 -3.67
CA LEU A 78 -0.24 0.28 -3.63
C LEU A 78 -1.13 0.32 -4.86
N MET A 79 -2.39 0.72 -4.67
CA MET A 79 -3.32 0.87 -5.79
C MET A 79 -3.79 2.32 -5.84
N TYR A 80 -3.75 2.92 -7.01
CA TYR A 80 -4.11 4.32 -7.17
C TYR A 80 -4.88 4.55 -8.47
N GLN A 81 -5.60 5.68 -8.50
CA GLN A 81 -6.19 6.20 -9.73
C GLN A 81 -5.39 7.39 -10.19
N LYS A 82 -5.19 7.50 -11.51
CA LYS A 82 -4.50 8.64 -12.09
C LYS A 82 -5.52 9.58 -12.72
N SER A 83 -5.39 10.86 -12.43
CA SER A 83 -6.24 11.90 -13.00
C SER A 83 -5.34 13.06 -13.40
N GLY A 84 -4.99 13.13 -14.68
CA GLY A 84 -4.02 14.10 -15.15
C GLY A 84 -2.68 13.90 -14.47
N LYS A 85 -2.19 14.93 -13.82
CA LYS A 85 -0.93 14.86 -13.08
C LYS A 85 -1.09 14.43 -11.63
N LYS A 86 -2.35 14.23 -11.19
CA LYS A 86 -2.63 13.83 -9.82
C LYS A 86 -2.83 12.33 -9.74
N ILE A 87 -2.46 11.77 -8.60
CA ILE A 87 -2.78 10.39 -8.28
C ILE A 87 -3.54 10.36 -6.96
N LYS A 88 -4.54 9.52 -6.93
CA LYS A 88 -5.37 9.32 -5.74
C LYS A 88 -5.06 7.94 -5.20
N ILE A 89 -4.46 7.88 -4.02
CA ILE A 89 -4.09 6.61 -3.41
C ILE A 89 -5.34 5.96 -2.84
N ILE A 90 -5.73 4.83 -3.41
CA ILE A 90 -6.95 4.13 -3.02
C ILE A 90 -6.68 3.23 -1.81
N THR A 91 -5.62 2.44 -1.88
CA THR A 91 -5.30 1.51 -0.79
C THR A 91 -3.85 1.06 -0.90
N ALA A 92 -3.37 0.41 0.15
CA ALA A 92 -2.04 -0.17 0.17
C ALA A 92 -2.06 -1.38 1.09
N TRP A 93 -1.17 -2.33 0.85
CA TRP A 93 -1.10 -3.52 1.70
C TRP A 93 0.28 -4.14 1.61
N ARG A 94 0.51 -5.12 2.48
CA ARG A 94 1.72 -5.92 2.50
C ARG A 94 1.35 -7.37 2.24
N TYR A 95 2.09 -8.01 1.35
CA TYR A 95 1.91 -9.42 1.07
C TYR A 95 3.10 -10.18 1.68
N PRO A 96 2.83 -11.28 2.41
CA PRO A 96 3.88 -11.91 3.24
C PRO A 96 4.94 -12.70 2.49
N THR A 97 4.79 -12.88 1.20
CA THR A 97 5.77 -13.61 0.39
C THR A 97 5.79 -13.03 -1.01
N ILE A 98 6.51 -13.67 -1.93
CA ILE A 98 6.57 -13.21 -3.32
C ILE A 98 5.40 -13.82 -4.10
N SER A 99 4.58 -12.97 -4.70
CA SER A 99 3.45 -13.42 -5.49
C SER A 99 3.91 -13.85 -6.89
N PRO A 100 3.28 -14.86 -7.49
CA PRO A 100 3.61 -15.27 -8.86
C PRO A 100 3.25 -14.18 -9.85
N LYS A 101 4.19 -13.85 -10.75
CA LYS A 101 3.97 -12.79 -11.73
C LYS A 101 2.88 -13.14 -12.74
N SER A 102 2.67 -14.41 -12.98
CA SER A 102 1.66 -14.89 -13.93
C SER A 102 0.27 -15.00 -13.32
N LYS A 103 0.12 -14.65 -12.06
CA LYS A 103 -1.14 -14.74 -11.35
C LYS A 103 -1.70 -13.35 -11.09
N GLU A 104 -2.98 -13.31 -10.70
CA GLU A 104 -3.61 -12.08 -10.29
C GLU A 104 -2.86 -11.45 -9.12
N ILE A 105 -3.02 -10.15 -8.96
CA ILE A 105 -2.38 -9.47 -7.84
C ILE A 105 -2.95 -10.00 -6.52
N PRO A 106 -2.10 -10.18 -5.49
CA PRO A 106 -2.53 -10.81 -4.24
C PRO A 106 -3.18 -9.80 -3.31
N ILE A 107 -4.49 -9.64 -3.41
CA ILE A 107 -5.21 -8.64 -2.61
C ILE A 107 -5.77 -9.30 -1.36
N PRO A 108 -5.42 -8.80 -0.16
CA PRO A 108 -5.94 -9.35 1.08
C PRO A 108 -7.46 -9.19 1.18
N ARG A 109 -8.06 -10.10 1.94
CA ARG A 109 -9.51 -10.11 2.10
C ARG A 109 -10.03 -8.82 2.74
N ASP A 110 -9.31 -8.26 3.70
CA ASP A 110 -9.75 -7.03 4.35
C ASP A 110 -9.89 -5.89 3.34
N ILE A 111 -8.95 -5.83 2.39
CA ILE A 111 -9.00 -4.79 1.36
C ILE A 111 -10.19 -5.02 0.43
N LEU A 112 -10.38 -6.25 -0.03
CA LEU A 112 -11.52 -6.57 -0.89
C LEU A 112 -12.84 -6.22 -0.24
N THR A 113 -12.99 -6.58 1.03
CA THR A 113 -14.22 -6.33 1.76
C THR A 113 -14.46 -4.84 1.97
N GLU A 114 -13.44 -4.12 2.37
CA GLU A 114 -13.59 -2.69 2.68
C GLU A 114 -13.81 -1.84 1.45
N LEU A 115 -13.24 -2.23 0.33
CA LEU A 115 -13.48 -1.52 -0.94
C LEU A 115 -14.77 -1.96 -1.62
N LYS A 116 -15.41 -2.99 -1.11
CA LYS A 116 -16.67 -3.52 -1.65
C LYS A 116 -16.54 -3.96 -3.11
N LEU A 117 -15.46 -4.63 -3.38
CA LEU A 117 -15.18 -5.15 -4.72
C LEU A 117 -15.67 -6.57 -4.92
#